data_e0d88e67d31267814559666f56c6974a
#
_entry.id   e0d88e67d31267814559666f56c6974a
#
_cell.length_a   1.000
_cell.length_b   1.000
_cell.length_c   1.000
_cell.angle_alpha   90.00
_cell.angle_beta   90.00
_cell.angle_gamma   90.00
#
_symmetry.space_group_name_H-M   'P 1'
#
loop_
_entity.id
_entity.type
_entity.pdbx_description
1 polymer ?
#
loop_
_entity_poly.entity_id
_entity_poly.type
_entity_poly.pdbx_seq_one_letter_code
_entity_poly.pdbx_strand_id
1 'polypeptide(L)'
;MLKSILFFSLLFFLTLNATAQVKEFDHLEMFYAQKHYKMVLRKANRLLDNPEYDYSQVPAFYSAMATMQLVQNDRWRKTHPNALNHAQELLLSLQKTKEGQKIMTAHIHELAFLKRDLISWAEDLKRRNKKDDFSEVQRFIEVILANLSNIDSVPEGDVPAVDESEVVSSTSSKERQKLVEYAGKYLGTPYVWAGENPSGFDCSGFTSYVYKSMGKELPRRAVDQYNACKKIKERSVQKGDLVFFDNGSGVSHVGMVISEKGEPVVMIHASSSQGVIRTAIDSSDYWKSRLKGYGTFVD
;
A
#
# COMPACT_ATOMS: atom_id res chain seq x y z
N MET A 1 3.59 -58.13 -25.82
CA MET A 1 3.91 -56.74 -26.26
C MET A 1 3.08 -55.78 -25.49
N LEU A 2 3.66 -55.24 -24.39
CA LEU A 2 2.99 -54.30 -23.49
C LEU A 2 3.37 -52.90 -23.94
N LYS A 3 2.42 -52.08 -24.39
CA LYS A 3 2.65 -50.66 -24.71
C LYS A 3 2.47 -49.85 -23.44
N SER A 4 3.59 -49.38 -22.88
CA SER A 4 3.59 -48.35 -21.81
C SER A 4 3.11 -47.04 -22.35
N ILE A 5 2.00 -46.56 -21.80
CA ILE A 5 1.51 -45.18 -22.00
C ILE A 5 2.14 -44.33 -20.92
N LEU A 6 3.14 -43.50 -21.28
CA LEU A 6 3.67 -42.45 -20.42
C LEU A 6 2.64 -41.32 -20.39
N PHE A 7 2.04 -41.14 -19.20
CA PHE A 7 1.26 -39.95 -18.86
C PHE A 7 2.23 -38.84 -18.46
N PHE A 8 2.48 -37.90 -19.39
CA PHE A 8 3.14 -36.63 -19.05
C PHE A 8 2.12 -35.74 -18.36
N SER A 9 2.13 -35.70 -17.05
CA SER A 9 1.39 -34.70 -16.29
C SER A 9 2.15 -33.38 -16.37
N LEU A 10 1.68 -32.48 -17.22
CA LEU A 10 2.13 -31.10 -17.30
C LEU A 10 1.65 -30.37 -16.06
N LEU A 11 2.49 -30.32 -15.00
CA LEU A 11 2.27 -29.46 -13.86
C LEU A 11 2.42 -28.01 -14.31
N PHE A 12 1.30 -27.36 -14.55
CA PHE A 12 1.23 -25.92 -14.76
C PHE A 12 1.50 -25.25 -13.41
N PHE A 13 2.75 -24.94 -13.11
CA PHE A 13 3.11 -24.05 -12.01
C PHE A 13 2.59 -22.66 -12.34
N LEU A 14 1.39 -22.35 -11.86
CA LEU A 14 0.96 -20.97 -11.65
C LEU A 14 1.86 -20.39 -10.55
N THR A 15 2.95 -19.76 -10.95
CA THR A 15 3.70 -18.87 -10.06
C THR A 15 2.81 -17.67 -9.75
N LEU A 16 2.05 -17.79 -8.66
CA LEU A 16 1.49 -16.63 -7.99
C LEU A 16 2.69 -15.84 -7.48
N ASN A 17 3.09 -14.80 -8.20
CA ASN A 17 4.02 -13.80 -7.72
C ASN A 17 3.35 -13.08 -6.54
N ALA A 18 3.48 -13.64 -5.34
CA ALA A 18 3.18 -12.93 -4.10
C ALA A 18 4.24 -11.83 -3.96
N THR A 19 3.90 -10.63 -4.39
CA THR A 19 4.76 -9.46 -4.17
C THR A 19 4.74 -9.16 -2.68
N ALA A 20 5.82 -9.58 -2.03
CA ALA A 20 6.04 -9.32 -0.62
C ALA A 20 6.28 -7.83 -0.40
N GLN A 21 5.83 -7.31 0.75
CA GLN A 21 6.19 -5.97 1.19
C GLN A 21 7.71 -5.89 1.41
N VAL A 22 8.36 -4.90 0.77
CA VAL A 22 9.81 -4.73 0.83
C VAL A 22 10.12 -3.62 1.82
N LYS A 23 10.89 -3.93 2.86
CA LYS A 23 11.26 -2.98 3.94
C LYS A 23 11.82 -1.67 3.39
N GLU A 24 12.60 -1.75 2.34
CA GLU A 24 13.22 -0.60 1.68
C GLU A 24 12.16 0.34 1.07
N PHE A 25 11.08 -0.23 0.53
CA PHE A 25 9.98 0.54 -0.05
C PHE A 25 9.12 1.18 1.04
N ASP A 26 8.84 0.46 2.14
CA ASP A 26 8.17 1.02 3.31
C ASP A 26 8.91 2.23 3.88
N HIS A 27 10.24 2.18 3.88
CA HIS A 27 11.05 3.33 4.32
C HIS A 27 10.93 4.51 3.36
N LEU A 28 10.82 4.29 2.04
CA LEU A 28 10.61 5.38 1.08
C LEU A 28 9.29 6.09 1.37
N GLU A 29 8.23 5.32 1.55
CA GLU A 29 6.90 5.81 1.86
C GLU A 29 6.86 6.56 3.20
N MET A 30 7.40 5.95 4.27
CA MET A 30 7.47 6.56 5.58
C MET A 30 8.23 7.91 5.54
N PHE A 31 9.40 7.95 4.91
CA PHE A 31 10.16 9.20 4.80
C PHE A 31 9.45 10.24 3.92
N TYR A 32 8.74 9.81 2.88
CA TYR A 32 7.96 10.72 2.04
C TYR A 32 6.83 11.35 2.84
N ALA A 33 6.05 10.56 3.59
CA ALA A 33 4.98 11.02 4.46
C ALA A 33 5.48 11.98 5.55
N GLN A 34 6.70 11.76 6.07
CA GLN A 34 7.37 12.64 7.02
C GLN A 34 8.02 13.87 6.37
N LYS A 35 7.85 14.07 5.05
CA LYS A 35 8.44 15.18 4.26
C LYS A 35 9.97 15.20 4.26
N HIS A 36 10.61 14.06 4.52
CA HIS A 36 12.07 13.90 4.47
C HIS A 36 12.57 13.67 3.04
N TYR A 37 12.13 14.48 2.09
CA TYR A 37 12.31 14.27 0.65
C TYR A 37 13.76 14.06 0.20
N LYS A 38 14.75 14.71 0.85
CA LYS A 38 16.18 14.45 0.56
C LYS A 38 16.61 13.02 0.94
N MET A 39 16.03 12.45 1.99
CA MET A 39 16.30 11.08 2.41
C MET A 39 15.62 10.09 1.44
N VAL A 40 14.37 10.38 1.06
CA VAL A 40 13.65 9.61 0.03
C VAL A 40 14.46 9.55 -1.25
N LEU A 41 14.84 10.71 -1.82
CA LEU A 41 15.59 10.78 -3.06
C LEU A 41 16.90 9.99 -3.00
N ARG A 42 17.67 10.16 -1.93
CA ARG A 42 18.95 9.46 -1.74
C ARG A 42 18.76 7.94 -1.63
N LYS A 43 17.72 7.50 -0.90
CA LYS A 43 17.42 6.07 -0.73
C LYS A 43 16.86 5.48 -2.03
N ALA A 44 15.92 6.16 -2.68
CA ALA A 44 15.33 5.72 -3.94
C ALA A 44 16.38 5.54 -5.03
N ASN A 45 17.29 6.52 -5.21
CA ASN A 45 18.36 6.41 -6.19
C ASN A 45 19.31 5.25 -5.89
N ARG A 46 19.64 5.00 -4.61
CA ARG A 46 20.45 3.82 -4.24
C ARG A 46 19.76 2.50 -4.58
N LEU A 47 18.44 2.44 -4.47
CA LEU A 47 17.67 1.25 -4.86
C LEU A 47 17.59 1.11 -6.39
N LEU A 48 17.49 2.21 -7.14
CA LEU A 48 17.55 2.21 -8.61
C LEU A 48 18.91 1.76 -9.14
N ASP A 49 19.99 2.00 -8.39
CA ASP A 49 21.35 1.57 -8.75
C ASP A 49 21.64 0.11 -8.34
N ASN A 50 20.71 -0.57 -7.67
CA ASN A 50 20.89 -1.94 -7.18
C ASN A 50 20.02 -2.93 -7.96
N PRO A 51 20.61 -3.85 -8.76
CA PRO A 51 19.89 -4.83 -9.56
C PRO A 51 18.94 -5.74 -8.77
N GLU A 52 19.13 -5.88 -7.45
CA GLU A 52 18.23 -6.64 -6.59
C GLU A 52 16.80 -6.09 -6.61
N TYR A 53 16.62 -4.79 -6.94
CA TYR A 53 15.33 -4.10 -6.94
C TYR A 53 14.78 -3.76 -8.33
N ASP A 54 15.44 -4.23 -9.41
CA ASP A 54 15.04 -3.98 -10.82
C ASP A 54 13.65 -4.54 -11.16
N TYR A 55 13.15 -5.45 -10.33
CA TYR A 55 11.81 -6.03 -10.50
C TYR A 55 10.68 -5.07 -10.13
N SER A 56 10.97 -3.92 -9.50
CA SER A 56 9.96 -2.98 -9.02
C SER A 56 10.25 -1.54 -9.41
N GLN A 57 9.19 -0.85 -9.81
CA GLN A 57 9.24 0.58 -10.15
C GLN A 57 8.93 1.52 -8.97
N VAL A 58 8.72 0.99 -7.75
CA VAL A 58 8.50 1.79 -6.53
C VAL A 58 9.63 2.78 -6.26
N PRO A 59 10.93 2.41 -6.38
CA PRO A 59 12.02 3.38 -6.22
C PRO A 59 11.95 4.53 -7.22
N ALA A 60 11.61 4.24 -8.49
CA ALA A 60 11.46 5.28 -9.52
C ALA A 60 10.31 6.25 -9.19
N PHE A 61 9.19 5.72 -8.72
CA PHE A 61 8.05 6.52 -8.29
C PHE A 61 8.44 7.48 -7.15
N TYR A 62 9.04 6.98 -6.07
CA TYR A 62 9.42 7.84 -4.94
C TYR A 62 10.60 8.78 -5.25
N SER A 63 11.51 8.40 -6.16
CA SER A 63 12.54 9.32 -6.66
C SER A 63 11.91 10.51 -7.37
N ALA A 64 10.95 10.27 -8.26
CA ALA A 64 10.22 11.33 -8.95
C ALA A 64 9.41 12.19 -7.99
N MET A 65 8.62 11.58 -7.11
CA MET A 65 7.77 12.28 -6.14
C MET A 65 8.60 13.19 -5.21
N ALA A 66 9.70 12.68 -4.66
CA ALA A 66 10.58 13.45 -3.78
C ALA A 66 11.28 14.60 -4.54
N THR A 67 11.70 14.35 -5.78
CA THR A 67 12.28 15.37 -6.65
C THR A 67 11.30 16.50 -6.90
N MET A 68 10.03 16.19 -7.21
CA MET A 68 8.99 17.18 -7.43
C MET A 68 8.69 18.05 -6.20
N GLN A 69 8.89 17.52 -5.00
CA GLN A 69 8.81 18.32 -3.77
C GLN A 69 10.05 19.19 -3.56
N LEU A 70 11.24 18.68 -3.88
CA LEU A 70 12.51 19.38 -3.67
C LEU A 70 12.72 20.54 -4.66
N VAL A 71 12.26 20.42 -5.91
CA VAL A 71 12.41 21.49 -6.94
C VAL A 71 11.64 22.76 -6.60
N GLN A 72 10.67 22.70 -5.71
CA GLN A 72 9.93 23.86 -5.21
C GLN A 72 10.84 24.79 -4.37
N ASN A 73 11.96 24.28 -3.85
CA ASN A 73 12.97 25.08 -3.16
C ASN A 73 13.95 25.69 -4.17
N ASP A 74 13.98 27.02 -4.32
CA ASP A 74 14.81 27.75 -5.29
C ASP A 74 16.31 27.42 -5.15
N ARG A 75 16.83 27.30 -3.91
CA ARG A 75 18.24 26.99 -3.68
C ARG A 75 18.58 25.58 -4.16
N TRP A 76 17.72 24.62 -3.88
CA TRP A 76 17.92 23.24 -4.30
C TRP A 76 17.83 23.11 -5.83
N ARG A 77 16.81 23.74 -6.45
CA ARG A 77 16.60 23.75 -7.90
C ARG A 77 17.78 24.33 -8.67
N LYS A 78 18.37 25.42 -8.18
CA LYS A 78 19.57 26.04 -8.81
C LYS A 78 20.76 25.07 -8.87
N THR A 79 20.90 24.17 -7.92
CA THR A 79 21.98 23.16 -7.89
C THR A 79 21.63 21.87 -8.63
N HIS A 80 20.37 21.72 -9.07
CA HIS A 80 19.83 20.56 -9.76
C HIS A 80 18.97 20.98 -10.95
N PRO A 81 19.54 21.62 -11.97
CA PRO A 81 18.79 22.28 -13.06
C PRO A 81 17.93 21.30 -13.88
N ASN A 82 18.33 20.04 -14.02
CA ASN A 82 17.63 19.03 -14.80
C ASN A 82 16.64 18.18 -13.97
N ALA A 83 16.49 18.46 -12.68
CA ALA A 83 15.74 17.60 -11.78
C ALA A 83 14.26 17.49 -12.13
N LEU A 84 13.64 18.58 -12.58
CA LEU A 84 12.23 18.59 -12.98
C LEU A 84 11.99 17.71 -14.21
N ASN A 85 12.82 17.86 -15.24
CA ASN A 85 12.74 17.03 -16.44
C ASN A 85 12.97 15.54 -16.11
N HIS A 86 13.96 15.23 -15.29
CA HIS A 86 14.22 13.85 -14.88
C HIS A 86 13.03 13.23 -14.11
N ALA A 87 12.43 13.96 -13.17
CA ALA A 87 11.24 13.49 -12.47
C ALA A 87 10.05 13.27 -13.43
N GLN A 88 9.90 14.15 -14.42
CA GLN A 88 8.90 14.01 -15.46
C GLN A 88 9.11 12.72 -16.29
N GLU A 89 10.33 12.47 -16.73
CA GLU A 89 10.69 11.25 -17.47
C GLU A 89 10.38 9.98 -16.69
N LEU A 90 10.72 9.95 -15.38
CA LEU A 90 10.41 8.83 -14.51
C LEU A 90 8.89 8.58 -14.43
N LEU A 91 8.08 9.60 -14.16
CA LEU A 91 6.62 9.43 -14.08
C LEU A 91 5.99 9.05 -15.43
N LEU A 92 6.48 9.59 -16.54
CA LEU A 92 6.06 9.17 -17.88
C LEU A 92 6.43 7.72 -18.18
N SER A 93 7.58 7.25 -17.71
CA SER A 93 7.99 5.85 -17.88
C SER A 93 7.07 4.92 -17.10
N LEU A 94 6.67 5.30 -15.88
CA LEU A 94 5.71 4.55 -15.06
C LEU A 94 4.35 4.43 -15.74
N GLN A 95 3.87 5.49 -16.37
CA GLN A 95 2.58 5.48 -17.09
C GLN A 95 2.56 4.48 -18.26
N LYS A 96 3.72 4.15 -18.84
CA LYS A 96 3.84 3.25 -19.99
C LYS A 96 3.81 1.77 -19.64
N THR A 97 3.96 1.43 -18.36
CA THR A 97 4.03 0.04 -17.90
C THR A 97 2.82 -0.35 -17.05
N LYS A 98 2.39 -1.60 -17.11
CA LYS A 98 1.28 -2.10 -16.27
C LYS A 98 1.62 -2.01 -14.77
N GLU A 99 2.87 -2.25 -14.41
CA GLU A 99 3.32 -2.16 -13.02
C GLU A 99 3.34 -0.71 -12.54
N GLY A 100 3.93 0.19 -13.32
CA GLY A 100 3.95 1.62 -12.97
C GLY A 100 2.54 2.20 -12.84
N GLN A 101 1.60 1.82 -13.72
CA GLN A 101 0.19 2.23 -13.60
C GLN A 101 -0.44 1.72 -12.30
N LYS A 102 -0.15 0.47 -11.87
CA LYS A 102 -0.61 -0.06 -10.57
C LYS A 102 -0.03 0.74 -9.41
N ILE A 103 1.27 1.06 -9.44
CA ILE A 103 1.92 1.86 -8.41
C ILE A 103 1.29 3.25 -8.35
N MET A 104 1.13 3.93 -9.48
CA MET A 104 0.50 5.26 -9.53
C MET A 104 -0.94 5.23 -9.01
N THR A 105 -1.70 4.18 -9.31
CA THR A 105 -3.06 3.99 -8.78
C THR A 105 -3.06 3.73 -7.28
N ALA A 106 -2.14 2.91 -6.78
CA ALA A 106 -2.01 2.63 -5.34
C ALA A 106 -1.63 3.87 -4.53
N HIS A 107 -0.91 4.82 -5.15
CA HIS A 107 -0.46 6.09 -4.53
C HIS A 107 -1.18 7.32 -5.09
N ILE A 108 -2.44 7.15 -5.50
CA ILE A 108 -3.20 8.21 -6.17
C ILE A 108 -3.40 9.44 -5.27
N HIS A 109 -3.51 9.24 -3.95
CA HIS A 109 -3.66 10.35 -3.00
C HIS A 109 -2.38 11.16 -2.85
N GLU A 110 -1.21 10.53 -2.82
CA GLU A 110 0.08 11.23 -2.80
C GLU A 110 0.28 12.05 -4.08
N LEU A 111 -0.14 11.50 -5.23
CA LEU A 111 -0.13 12.22 -6.51
C LEU A 111 -1.11 13.41 -6.49
N ALA A 112 -2.30 13.25 -5.88
CA ALA A 112 -3.26 14.35 -5.74
C ALA A 112 -2.73 15.45 -4.82
N PHE A 113 -2.10 15.10 -3.70
CA PHE A 113 -1.42 16.06 -2.82
C PHE A 113 -0.29 16.78 -3.56
N LEU A 114 0.55 16.03 -4.30
CA LEU A 114 1.60 16.63 -5.12
C LEU A 114 1.02 17.60 -6.13
N LYS A 115 -0.04 17.22 -6.85
CA LYS A 115 -0.71 18.11 -7.82
C LYS A 115 -1.13 19.43 -7.19
N ARG A 116 -1.73 19.39 -6.01
CA ARG A 116 -2.18 20.55 -5.26
C ARG A 116 -1.01 21.45 -4.85
N ASP A 117 0.09 20.85 -4.36
CA ASP A 117 1.31 21.57 -4.00
C ASP A 117 1.93 22.26 -5.24
N LEU A 118 1.96 21.56 -6.39
CA LEU A 118 2.49 22.10 -7.64
C LEU A 118 1.64 23.23 -8.22
N ILE A 119 0.31 23.15 -8.12
CA ILE A 119 -0.59 24.25 -8.52
C ILE A 119 -0.29 25.49 -7.68
N SER A 120 -0.20 25.34 -6.35
CA SER A 120 0.14 26.43 -5.44
C SER A 120 1.52 27.04 -5.77
N TRP A 121 2.49 26.20 -6.06
CA TRP A 121 3.83 26.64 -6.46
C TRP A 121 3.84 27.36 -7.82
N ALA A 122 3.08 26.86 -8.82
CA ALA A 122 2.94 27.51 -10.12
C ALA A 122 2.36 28.93 -9.97
N GLU A 123 1.35 29.11 -9.12
CA GLU A 123 0.80 30.43 -8.82
C GLU A 123 1.83 31.35 -8.16
N ASP A 124 2.66 30.85 -7.26
CA ASP A 124 3.76 31.61 -6.67
C ASP A 124 4.79 32.04 -7.71
N LEU A 125 5.20 31.13 -8.59
CA LEU A 125 6.09 31.43 -9.71
C LEU A 125 5.52 32.53 -10.64
N LYS A 126 4.23 32.46 -10.92
CA LYS A 126 3.52 33.48 -11.71
C LYS A 126 3.55 34.86 -11.03
N ARG A 127 3.25 34.93 -9.72
CA ARG A 127 3.34 36.16 -8.91
C ARG A 127 4.76 36.76 -8.90
N ARG A 128 5.78 35.89 -8.88
CA ARG A 128 7.19 36.27 -8.87
C ARG A 128 7.76 36.57 -10.26
N ASN A 129 6.92 36.56 -11.29
CA ASN A 129 7.27 36.77 -12.70
C ASN A 129 8.34 35.80 -13.26
N LYS A 130 8.30 34.54 -12.76
CA LYS A 130 9.17 33.42 -13.18
C LYS A 130 8.50 32.65 -14.32
N LYS A 131 8.43 33.26 -15.52
CA LYS A 131 7.62 32.76 -16.63
C LYS A 131 8.03 31.38 -17.12
N ASP A 132 9.33 31.14 -17.27
CA ASP A 132 9.87 29.87 -17.78
C ASP A 132 9.57 28.73 -16.80
N ASP A 133 9.92 28.94 -15.53
CA ASP A 133 9.64 27.99 -14.44
C ASP A 133 8.13 27.70 -14.35
N PHE A 134 7.29 28.73 -14.44
CA PHE A 134 5.83 28.58 -14.41
C PHE A 134 5.33 27.71 -15.57
N SER A 135 5.77 27.99 -16.80
CA SER A 135 5.32 27.25 -17.99
C SER A 135 5.76 25.77 -17.92
N GLU A 136 6.94 25.50 -17.38
CA GLU A 136 7.45 24.15 -17.21
C GLU A 136 6.63 23.36 -16.18
N VAL A 137 6.33 23.94 -15.02
CA VAL A 137 5.51 23.32 -13.97
C VAL A 137 4.09 23.10 -14.45
N GLN A 138 3.51 24.09 -15.14
CA GLN A 138 2.16 23.98 -15.68
C GLN A 138 2.05 22.85 -16.69
N ARG A 139 3.01 22.73 -17.61
CA ARG A 139 3.07 21.64 -18.58
C ARG A 139 3.20 20.27 -17.89
N PHE A 140 3.98 20.17 -16.81
CA PHE A 140 4.07 18.96 -16.02
C PHE A 140 2.71 18.56 -15.43
N ILE A 141 2.00 19.50 -14.80
CA ILE A 141 0.67 19.27 -14.24
C ILE A 141 -0.30 18.77 -15.31
N GLU A 142 -0.32 19.41 -16.46
CA GLU A 142 -1.21 19.07 -17.57
C GLU A 142 -0.91 17.73 -18.21
N VAL A 143 0.36 17.36 -18.36
CA VAL A 143 0.76 16.14 -19.06
C VAL A 143 0.71 14.92 -18.13
N ILE A 144 1.19 15.05 -16.87
CA ILE A 144 1.37 13.92 -15.96
C ILE A 144 0.17 13.74 -15.04
N LEU A 145 -0.42 14.87 -14.58
CA LEU A 145 -1.41 14.86 -13.51
C LEU A 145 -2.82 15.29 -13.99
N ALA A 146 -3.03 15.40 -15.32
CA ALA A 146 -4.30 15.84 -15.89
C ALA A 146 -5.47 14.93 -15.46
N ASN A 147 -5.28 13.64 -15.52
CA ASN A 147 -6.32 12.64 -15.23
C ASN A 147 -6.63 12.47 -13.72
N LEU A 148 -5.95 13.20 -12.84
CA LEU A 148 -6.19 13.16 -11.39
C LEU A 148 -7.28 14.17 -10.93
N SER A 149 -8.01 14.79 -11.86
CA SER A 149 -9.03 15.81 -11.55
C SER A 149 -10.31 15.25 -10.91
N ASN A 150 -10.52 13.94 -10.93
CA ASN A 150 -11.75 13.31 -10.43
C ASN A 150 -11.61 12.68 -9.02
N ILE A 151 -10.51 12.95 -8.30
CA ILE A 151 -10.25 12.33 -6.99
C ILE A 151 -11.02 13.04 -5.87
N ASP A 152 -11.43 14.28 -6.07
CA ASP A 152 -12.30 15.00 -5.11
C ASP A 152 -13.73 14.43 -5.05
N SER A 153 -14.05 13.46 -5.92
CA SER A 153 -15.35 12.79 -6.02
C SER A 153 -15.25 11.27 -5.80
N VAL A 154 -14.34 10.78 -4.93
CA VAL A 154 -14.50 9.43 -4.41
C VAL A 154 -15.77 9.47 -3.54
N PRO A 155 -16.86 8.76 -3.89
CA PRO A 155 -18.06 8.77 -3.09
C PRO A 155 -17.67 8.28 -1.69
N GLU A 156 -18.05 9.02 -0.66
CA GLU A 156 -18.19 8.46 0.67
C GLU A 156 -19.11 7.26 0.50
N GLY A 157 -18.53 6.05 0.53
CA GLY A 157 -19.30 4.84 0.35
C GLY A 157 -20.38 4.81 1.39
N ASP A 158 -21.63 4.80 0.96
CA ASP A 158 -22.79 4.55 1.81
C ASP A 158 -22.47 3.34 2.68
N VAL A 159 -22.36 3.57 3.97
CA VAL A 159 -22.27 2.51 4.97
C VAL A 159 -23.66 1.88 5.01
N PRO A 160 -23.86 0.63 4.56
CA PRO A 160 -25.16 -0.01 4.72
C PRO A 160 -25.42 -0.15 6.22
N ALA A 161 -26.49 0.46 6.68
CA ALA A 161 -27.00 0.26 8.02
C ALA A 161 -27.24 -1.24 8.23
N VAL A 162 -26.56 -1.83 9.21
CA VAL A 162 -26.73 -3.24 9.58
C VAL A 162 -27.92 -3.30 10.53
N ASP A 163 -28.96 -3.99 10.12
CA ASP A 163 -30.14 -4.29 10.92
C ASP A 163 -29.77 -5.16 12.14
N GLU A 164 -30.02 -4.63 13.33
CA GLU A 164 -29.82 -5.34 14.60
C GLU A 164 -31.00 -6.25 14.90
N SER A 165 -31.00 -7.47 14.39
CA SER A 165 -31.73 -8.54 15.03
C SER A 165 -31.39 -9.91 14.47
N GLU A 166 -30.60 -10.72 15.18
CA GLU A 166 -30.92 -12.11 15.55
C GLU A 166 -29.78 -12.78 16.34
N VAL A 167 -30.15 -13.27 17.45
CA VAL A 167 -29.65 -13.90 18.67
C VAL A 167 -28.69 -15.09 18.50
N VAL A 168 -27.57 -14.95 19.22
CA VAL A 168 -26.72 -15.87 20.04
C VAL A 168 -26.83 -17.39 19.85
N SER A 169 -25.79 -18.00 19.33
CA SER A 169 -25.10 -19.26 19.64
C SER A 169 -24.40 -19.95 18.42
N SER A 170 -24.28 -19.31 17.30
CA SER A 170 -23.34 -19.66 16.23
C SER A 170 -22.46 -18.42 15.92
N THR A 171 -22.31 -17.57 16.90
CA THR A 171 -21.97 -16.15 16.73
C THR A 171 -20.53 -15.94 16.25
N SER A 172 -19.55 -16.63 16.83
CA SER A 172 -18.14 -16.41 16.51
C SER A 172 -17.79 -16.77 15.05
N SER A 173 -18.31 -17.86 14.51
CA SER A 173 -18.03 -18.25 13.11
C SER A 173 -18.69 -17.29 12.11
N LYS A 174 -19.91 -16.86 12.40
CA LYS A 174 -20.65 -15.90 11.55
C LYS A 174 -20.02 -14.50 11.62
N GLU A 175 -19.57 -14.07 12.80
CA GLU A 175 -18.85 -12.80 12.96
C GLU A 175 -17.55 -12.78 12.17
N ARG A 176 -16.76 -13.85 12.26
CA ARG A 176 -15.52 -14.00 11.52
C ARG A 176 -15.75 -13.98 10.01
N GLN A 177 -16.80 -14.63 9.54
CA GLN A 177 -17.18 -14.61 8.13
C GLN A 177 -17.57 -13.20 7.68
N LYS A 178 -18.38 -12.48 8.46
CA LYS A 178 -18.76 -11.09 8.17
C LYS A 178 -17.53 -10.15 8.10
N LEU A 179 -16.57 -10.30 9.01
CA LEU A 179 -15.32 -9.54 8.97
C LEU A 179 -14.57 -9.74 7.64
N VAL A 180 -14.40 -11.00 7.21
CA VAL A 180 -13.70 -11.32 5.97
C VAL A 180 -14.46 -10.79 4.74
N GLU A 181 -15.78 -10.94 4.72
CA GLU A 181 -16.60 -10.40 3.64
C GLU A 181 -16.55 -8.88 3.58
N TYR A 182 -16.60 -8.23 4.74
CA TYR A 182 -16.49 -6.77 4.81
C TYR A 182 -15.12 -6.28 4.35
N ALA A 183 -14.03 -6.91 4.82
CA ALA A 183 -12.68 -6.60 4.38
C ALA A 183 -12.51 -6.78 2.87
N GLY A 184 -13.13 -7.81 2.29
CA GLY A 184 -13.09 -8.10 0.87
C GLY A 184 -13.65 -7.00 -0.03
N LYS A 185 -14.56 -6.16 0.49
CA LYS A 185 -15.11 -5.00 -0.25
C LYS A 185 -14.09 -3.93 -0.59
N TYR A 186 -12.98 -3.90 0.14
CA TYR A 186 -11.94 -2.89 0.00
C TYR A 186 -10.72 -3.37 -0.80
N LEU A 187 -10.79 -4.54 -1.43
CA LEU A 187 -9.72 -5.00 -2.32
C LEU A 187 -9.45 -3.96 -3.42
N GLY A 188 -8.18 -3.61 -3.60
CA GLY A 188 -7.75 -2.59 -4.56
C GLY A 188 -7.81 -1.16 -4.02
N THR A 189 -8.33 -0.92 -2.79
CA THR A 189 -8.25 0.41 -2.17
C THR A 189 -6.78 0.84 -2.05
N PRO A 190 -6.44 2.08 -2.45
CA PRO A 190 -5.05 2.57 -2.38
C PRO A 190 -4.49 2.52 -0.97
N TYR A 191 -3.16 2.33 -0.88
CA TYR A 191 -2.46 2.55 0.38
C TYR A 191 -2.26 4.06 0.60
N VAL A 192 -2.57 4.51 1.81
CA VAL A 192 -2.29 5.88 2.27
C VAL A 192 -1.67 5.80 3.66
N TRP A 193 -0.49 6.39 3.82
CA TRP A 193 0.15 6.47 5.13
C TRP A 193 -0.78 7.18 6.14
N ALA A 194 -0.97 6.55 7.31
CA ALA A 194 -1.93 6.97 8.31
C ALA A 194 -3.40 6.99 7.84
N GLY A 195 -3.72 6.34 6.71
CA GLY A 195 -5.08 6.23 6.18
C GLY A 195 -5.95 5.29 7.01
N GLU A 196 -7.21 5.69 7.25
CA GLU A 196 -8.16 4.99 8.12
C GLU A 196 -9.56 4.86 7.50
N ASN A 197 -9.71 5.13 6.21
CA ASN A 197 -11.03 5.18 5.56
C ASN A 197 -10.96 4.66 4.11
N PRO A 198 -12.10 4.43 3.44
CA PRO A 198 -12.14 3.89 2.08
C PRO A 198 -11.43 4.70 0.99
N SER A 199 -11.05 5.95 1.25
CA SER A 199 -10.23 6.73 0.33
C SER A 199 -8.77 6.26 0.30
N GLY A 200 -8.33 5.51 1.34
CA GLY A 200 -7.02 4.90 1.45
C GLY A 200 -6.74 4.40 2.86
N PHE A 201 -6.03 3.30 2.96
CA PHE A 201 -5.68 2.65 4.22
C PHE A 201 -4.18 2.46 4.37
N ASP A 202 -3.65 2.61 5.60
CA ASP A 202 -2.46 1.89 6.00
C ASP A 202 -2.81 0.52 6.60
N CYS A 203 -1.82 -0.29 6.95
CA CYS A 203 -2.04 -1.66 7.40
C CYS A 203 -2.92 -1.75 8.66
N SER A 204 -2.66 -0.93 9.66
CA SER A 204 -3.40 -0.92 10.93
C SER A 204 -4.69 -0.11 10.86
N GLY A 205 -4.75 0.91 10.02
CA GLY A 205 -5.97 1.65 9.71
C GLY A 205 -7.00 0.76 9.01
N PHE A 206 -6.55 -0.09 8.09
CA PHE A 206 -7.40 -1.08 7.44
C PHE A 206 -8.01 -2.07 8.44
N THR A 207 -7.18 -2.69 9.29
CA THR A 207 -7.69 -3.63 10.29
C THR A 207 -8.61 -2.95 11.29
N SER A 208 -8.28 -1.74 11.79
CA SER A 208 -9.15 -0.96 12.68
C SER A 208 -10.49 -0.65 12.04
N TYR A 209 -10.48 -0.22 10.78
CA TYR A 209 -11.70 0.11 10.04
C TYR A 209 -12.62 -1.12 9.87
N VAL A 210 -12.03 -2.25 9.51
CA VAL A 210 -12.80 -3.51 9.35
C VAL A 210 -13.42 -3.95 10.68
N TYR A 211 -12.66 -3.95 11.77
CA TYR A 211 -13.17 -4.35 13.07
C TYR A 211 -14.20 -3.36 13.66
N LYS A 212 -14.08 -2.08 13.35
CA LYS A 212 -15.05 -1.06 13.74
C LYS A 212 -16.44 -1.33 13.15
N SER A 213 -16.53 -1.94 11.95
CA SER A 213 -17.80 -2.37 11.36
C SER A 213 -18.56 -3.40 12.20
N MET A 214 -17.86 -4.08 13.12
CA MET A 214 -18.41 -5.04 14.07
C MET A 214 -18.48 -4.49 15.51
N GLY A 215 -18.37 -3.16 15.67
CA GLY A 215 -18.41 -2.50 16.96
C GLY A 215 -17.14 -2.71 17.82
N LYS A 216 -16.05 -3.19 17.24
CA LYS A 216 -14.79 -3.44 17.96
C LYS A 216 -13.76 -2.36 17.61
N GLU A 217 -13.33 -1.58 18.59
CA GLU A 217 -12.29 -0.57 18.41
C GLU A 217 -10.90 -1.17 18.64
N LEU A 218 -10.04 -1.09 17.62
CA LEU A 218 -8.66 -1.51 17.70
C LEU A 218 -7.74 -0.29 17.88
N PRO A 219 -6.60 -0.45 18.59
CA PRO A 219 -5.59 0.60 18.66
C PRO A 219 -5.10 1.02 17.26
N ARG A 220 -4.70 2.28 17.12
CA ARG A 220 -4.34 2.86 15.83
C ARG A 220 -3.11 2.22 15.18
N ARG A 221 -2.07 1.91 15.94
CA ARG A 221 -0.80 1.40 15.38
C ARG A 221 -0.73 -0.12 15.45
N ALA A 222 -0.08 -0.74 14.47
CA ALA A 222 0.09 -2.20 14.40
C ALA A 222 0.74 -2.78 15.67
N VAL A 223 1.75 -2.11 16.23
CA VAL A 223 2.39 -2.53 17.47
C VAL A 223 1.44 -2.49 18.67
N ASP A 224 0.56 -1.50 18.73
CA ASP A 224 -0.42 -1.39 19.82
C ASP A 224 -1.54 -2.42 19.65
N GLN A 225 -1.98 -2.72 18.44
CA GLN A 225 -2.88 -3.84 18.13
C GLN A 225 -2.25 -5.17 18.56
N TYR A 226 -0.96 -5.37 18.23
CA TYR A 226 -0.25 -6.55 18.69
C TYR A 226 -0.23 -6.65 20.21
N ASN A 227 0.04 -5.58 20.93
CA ASN A 227 0.10 -5.60 22.40
C ASN A 227 -1.27 -5.82 23.05
N ALA A 228 -2.34 -5.30 22.44
CA ALA A 228 -3.71 -5.36 22.97
C ALA A 228 -4.44 -6.67 22.66
N CYS A 229 -4.08 -7.38 21.58
CA CYS A 229 -4.78 -8.60 21.19
C CYS A 229 -4.47 -9.79 22.12
N LYS A 230 -5.43 -10.71 22.22
CA LYS A 230 -5.18 -12.05 22.81
C LYS A 230 -4.30 -12.84 21.85
N LYS A 231 -3.07 -13.21 22.31
CA LYS A 231 -2.15 -14.00 21.51
C LYS A 231 -2.68 -15.42 21.29
N ILE A 232 -2.55 -15.90 20.06
CA ILE A 232 -2.97 -17.26 19.69
C ILE A 232 -1.82 -18.03 19.03
N LYS A 233 -1.86 -19.35 19.16
CA LYS A 233 -0.89 -20.24 18.52
C LYS A 233 -1.28 -20.42 17.05
N GLU A 234 -0.30 -20.61 16.18
CA GLU A 234 -0.50 -20.82 14.74
C GLU A 234 -1.56 -21.86 14.40
N ARG A 235 -1.54 -23.02 15.08
CA ARG A 235 -2.53 -24.11 14.91
C ARG A 235 -3.97 -23.72 15.24
N SER A 236 -4.19 -22.56 15.88
CA SER A 236 -5.49 -22.05 16.28
C SER A 236 -5.94 -20.88 15.43
N VAL A 237 -5.09 -20.45 14.49
CA VAL A 237 -5.36 -19.32 13.60
C VAL A 237 -6.51 -19.64 12.65
N GLN A 238 -7.39 -18.68 12.45
CA GLN A 238 -8.53 -18.80 11.56
C GLN A 238 -8.94 -17.43 11.02
N LYS A 239 -9.83 -17.42 10.05
CA LYS A 239 -10.36 -16.18 9.47
C LYS A 239 -10.82 -15.19 10.53
N GLY A 240 -10.60 -13.91 10.29
CA GLY A 240 -10.88 -12.82 11.22
C GLY A 240 -9.83 -12.62 12.31
N ASP A 241 -8.82 -13.47 12.46
CA ASP A 241 -7.67 -13.20 13.34
C ASP A 241 -6.67 -12.24 12.68
N LEU A 242 -5.80 -11.63 13.46
CA LEU A 242 -4.73 -10.79 12.96
C LEU A 242 -3.40 -11.51 12.94
N VAL A 243 -2.61 -11.22 11.90
CA VAL A 243 -1.23 -11.66 11.76
C VAL A 243 -0.32 -10.44 11.78
N PHE A 244 0.78 -10.53 12.52
CA PHE A 244 1.71 -9.42 12.76
C PHE A 244 3.11 -9.75 12.29
N PHE A 245 3.81 -8.75 11.77
CA PHE A 245 5.16 -8.89 11.24
C PHE A 245 6.10 -7.85 11.86
N ASP A 246 7.36 -8.28 12.06
CA ASP A 246 8.43 -7.49 12.67
C ASP A 246 9.54 -7.28 11.62
N ASN A 247 9.92 -6.04 11.40
CA ASN A 247 10.98 -5.69 10.44
C ASN A 247 12.39 -5.60 11.07
N GLY A 248 12.56 -6.11 12.28
CA GLY A 248 13.80 -6.03 13.06
C GLY A 248 13.86 -4.82 14.01
N SER A 249 12.87 -3.93 13.96
CA SER A 249 12.76 -2.76 14.87
C SER A 249 11.47 -2.80 15.70
N GLY A 250 10.77 -3.94 15.69
CA GLY A 250 9.47 -4.14 16.31
C GLY A 250 8.35 -4.39 15.30
N VAL A 251 7.13 -4.60 15.81
CA VAL A 251 5.96 -4.83 14.95
C VAL A 251 5.69 -3.62 14.07
N SER A 252 5.80 -3.82 12.76
CA SER A 252 5.69 -2.78 11.75
C SER A 252 4.54 -2.99 10.77
N HIS A 253 3.96 -4.20 10.72
CA HIS A 253 2.87 -4.51 9.81
C HIS A 253 1.85 -5.45 10.42
N VAL A 254 0.61 -5.37 9.94
CA VAL A 254 -0.51 -6.22 10.33
C VAL A 254 -1.40 -6.52 9.13
N GLY A 255 -1.91 -7.75 9.08
CA GLY A 255 -2.94 -8.18 8.16
C GLY A 255 -4.04 -8.95 8.90
N MET A 256 -5.21 -9.10 8.28
CA MET A 256 -6.28 -9.93 8.78
C MET A 256 -6.27 -11.27 8.05
N VAL A 257 -6.31 -12.36 8.78
CA VAL A 257 -6.39 -13.73 8.24
C VAL A 257 -7.75 -13.96 7.59
N ILE A 258 -7.74 -14.55 6.39
CA ILE A 258 -8.95 -14.86 5.62
C ILE A 258 -9.11 -16.36 5.32
N SER A 259 -8.10 -17.18 5.61
CA SER A 259 -8.14 -18.64 5.48
C SER A 259 -8.84 -19.31 6.65
N GLU A 260 -9.34 -20.52 6.42
CA GLU A 260 -9.97 -21.34 7.46
C GLU A 260 -8.91 -21.93 8.41
N LYS A 261 -9.37 -22.36 9.57
CA LYS A 261 -8.50 -23.04 10.55
C LYS A 261 -7.91 -24.32 9.97
N GLY A 262 -6.58 -24.45 10.05
CA GLY A 262 -5.85 -25.62 9.56
C GLY A 262 -5.44 -25.53 8.09
N GLU A 263 -5.83 -24.46 7.38
CA GLU A 263 -5.37 -24.18 6.03
C GLU A 263 -4.10 -23.30 6.04
N PRO A 264 -3.32 -23.29 4.95
CA PRO A 264 -2.22 -22.33 4.79
C PRO A 264 -2.72 -20.90 4.99
N VAL A 265 -1.96 -20.12 5.78
CA VAL A 265 -2.43 -18.79 6.18
C VAL A 265 -2.39 -17.82 5.01
N VAL A 266 -3.57 -17.31 4.66
CA VAL A 266 -3.77 -16.21 3.71
C VAL A 266 -4.27 -15.00 4.48
N MET A 267 -3.66 -13.85 4.28
CA MET A 267 -4.08 -12.57 4.85
C MET A 267 -4.63 -11.61 3.79
N ILE A 268 -5.52 -10.72 4.22
CA ILE A 268 -5.86 -9.49 3.51
C ILE A 268 -5.24 -8.33 4.28
N HIS A 269 -4.54 -7.44 3.59
CA HIS A 269 -3.82 -6.33 4.20
C HIS A 269 -3.65 -5.16 3.23
N ALA A 270 -3.41 -3.96 3.75
CA ALA A 270 -3.02 -2.81 2.94
C ALA A 270 -1.50 -2.86 2.70
N SER A 271 -1.11 -3.21 1.48
CA SER A 271 0.28 -3.21 1.00
C SER A 271 0.66 -1.82 0.53
N SER A 272 1.83 -1.32 0.95
CA SER A 272 2.35 -0.01 0.54
C SER A 272 2.55 0.15 -0.97
N SER A 273 2.78 -0.96 -1.68
CA SER A 273 3.02 -0.95 -3.14
C SER A 273 1.80 -1.30 -4.00
N GLN A 274 0.73 -1.89 -3.41
CA GLN A 274 -0.40 -2.42 -4.19
C GLN A 274 -1.77 -2.12 -3.61
N GLY A 275 -1.85 -1.35 -2.51
CA GLY A 275 -3.09 -1.12 -1.80
C GLY A 275 -3.59 -2.38 -1.08
N VAL A 276 -4.89 -2.50 -0.88
CA VAL A 276 -5.49 -3.66 -0.18
C VAL A 276 -5.47 -4.90 -1.08
N ILE A 277 -4.70 -5.91 -0.67
CA ILE A 277 -4.51 -7.17 -1.42
C ILE A 277 -4.63 -8.40 -0.54
N ARG A 278 -4.71 -9.58 -1.16
CA ARG A 278 -4.60 -10.88 -0.50
C ARG A 278 -3.20 -11.45 -0.70
N THR A 279 -2.61 -11.99 0.36
CA THR A 279 -1.26 -12.58 0.33
C THR A 279 -1.21 -13.87 1.12
N ALA A 280 -0.72 -14.95 0.48
CA ALA A 280 -0.42 -16.21 1.15
C ALA A 280 0.95 -16.08 1.85
N ILE A 281 1.00 -16.27 3.16
CA ILE A 281 2.22 -16.07 3.97
C ILE A 281 3.26 -17.13 3.63
N ASP A 282 2.84 -18.39 3.47
CA ASP A 282 3.74 -19.52 3.24
C ASP A 282 4.41 -19.50 1.87
N SER A 283 3.88 -18.75 0.91
CA SER A 283 4.49 -18.62 -0.42
C SER A 283 5.56 -17.53 -0.50
N SER A 284 5.87 -16.86 0.61
CA SER A 284 6.78 -15.71 0.63
C SER A 284 7.79 -15.80 1.77
N ASP A 285 9.07 -15.97 1.44
CA ASP A 285 10.16 -15.94 2.42
C ASP A 285 10.25 -14.59 3.14
N TYR A 286 9.83 -13.52 2.47
CA TYR A 286 9.71 -12.19 3.09
C TYR A 286 8.77 -12.21 4.29
N TRP A 287 7.55 -12.76 4.13
CA TRP A 287 6.57 -12.80 5.21
C TRP A 287 6.94 -13.82 6.28
N LYS A 288 7.40 -15.01 5.89
CA LYS A 288 7.83 -16.05 6.85
C LYS A 288 8.93 -15.54 7.78
N SER A 289 9.97 -14.91 7.23
CA SER A 289 11.12 -14.44 8.02
C SER A 289 10.79 -13.30 8.98
N ARG A 290 9.66 -12.62 8.76
CA ARG A 290 9.19 -11.47 9.56
C ARG A 290 8.00 -11.79 10.45
N LEU A 291 7.47 -13.00 10.38
CA LEU A 291 6.31 -13.39 11.17
C LEU A 291 6.60 -13.23 12.66
N LYS A 292 5.86 -12.31 13.30
CA LYS A 292 5.95 -12.06 14.76
C LYS A 292 5.00 -12.96 15.54
N GLY A 293 3.84 -13.24 14.96
CA GLY A 293 2.82 -14.07 15.57
C GLY A 293 1.41 -13.62 15.22
N TYR A 294 0.47 -14.26 15.90
CA TYR A 294 -0.97 -14.10 15.64
C TYR A 294 -1.70 -13.63 16.90
N GLY A 295 -2.82 -12.97 16.70
CA GLY A 295 -3.70 -12.54 17.77
C GLY A 295 -5.14 -12.40 17.34
N THR A 296 -6.05 -12.41 18.32
CA THR A 296 -7.47 -12.25 18.05
C THR A 296 -8.08 -11.16 18.92
N PHE A 297 -9.11 -10.49 18.36
CA PHE A 297 -10.06 -9.63 19.05
C PHE A 297 -11.47 -10.18 18.97
N VAL A 298 -11.65 -11.36 18.34
CA VAL A 298 -12.92 -12.10 18.27
C VAL A 298 -12.89 -13.22 19.29
N ASP A 299 -13.91 -13.33 20.11
CA ASP A 299 -14.09 -14.36 21.15
C ASP A 299 -14.45 -15.73 20.58
#